data_505672d22cb35c446510a428d8430263
#
_entry.id   505672d22cb35c446510a428d8430263
#
_cell.length_a   1.000
_cell.length_b   1.000
_cell.length_c   1.000
_cell.angle_alpha   90.00
_cell.angle_beta   90.00
_cell.angle_gamma   90.00
#
_symmetry.space_group_name_H-M   'P 1'
#
loop_
_entity.id
_entity.type
_entity.pdbx_description
1 polymer ?
#
loop_
_entity_poly.entity_id
_entity_poly.type
_entity_poly.pdbx_seq_one_letter_code
_entity_poly.pdbx_strand_id
1 'polypeptide(L)'
;MGMPSFLHRLRSPRSAPARAARTAAPLLGAAVLLLGSAACGGGTDAGRPGAAPATEPVTLTVGLFGDFGFKPLYEEFRRTHPNITIKERQAAFADHHTNLAAHIATGAGAADVEAIEVGYISSFTAQPDRFQDLRQYGAAARQGEYLDWKWQQGLAKDGSSVIGLGTDVGGLAMCYRTDLFRKAGLPAEREKVSALWPTWQKYIETGRRFAAAAPKGAKFVDGPGEVMRAMIAQSPVGVYDANDAVVVGGNPAVKQAWDLSVQIIEAGLDAKIGAFTPEWNTGFAKGSFATVICPAWMTAYIQDQAKNAAGKWDIAAVPGGAGNSGGTHLTVPKQGKHPKEAAELVQFLTSKENQAKVFKEIGNFPSIPALYDQPDVRDYRKPFFNDAPVGQIFSEAARNLKPQHLGPKEGDVRTAIGNGLTRIEQGEQTPDEAWRQVVKDAEKAG
;
A
#
# COMPACT_ATOMS: atom_id res chain seq x y z
N MET A 1 -20.43 -4.13 -59.58
CA MET A 1 -21.20 -5.34 -59.26
C MET A 1 -20.86 -5.67 -57.82
N GLY A 2 -21.60 -5.39 -56.82
CA GLY A 2 -22.97 -5.59 -56.46
C GLY A 2 -22.87 -5.98 -54.99
N MET A 3 -23.24 -5.07 -54.05
CA MET A 3 -23.54 -5.35 -52.63
C MET A 3 -24.65 -6.41 -52.48
N PRO A 4 -24.82 -7.07 -51.32
CA PRO A 4 -25.70 -6.42 -50.37
C PRO A 4 -25.31 -6.51 -48.85
N SER A 5 -25.77 -5.47 -48.17
CA SER A 5 -25.88 -5.26 -46.74
C SER A 5 -26.78 -6.26 -46.03
N PHE A 6 -26.43 -6.70 -44.82
CA PHE A 6 -27.39 -7.27 -43.84
C PHE A 6 -27.23 -6.59 -42.49
N LEU A 7 -28.17 -5.67 -42.21
CA LEU A 7 -28.43 -5.13 -40.85
C LEU A 7 -29.25 -6.15 -40.07
N HIS A 8 -28.73 -6.66 -38.96
CA HIS A 8 -29.54 -7.35 -37.94
C HIS A 8 -29.66 -6.45 -36.71
N ARG A 9 -30.89 -5.89 -36.59
CA ARG A 9 -31.35 -5.23 -35.38
C ARG A 9 -31.68 -6.27 -34.33
N LEU A 10 -31.02 -6.28 -33.20
CA LEU A 10 -31.45 -6.98 -32.02
C LEU A 10 -32.29 -6.04 -31.13
N ARG A 11 -33.55 -6.43 -30.96
CA ARG A 11 -34.53 -5.81 -30.08
C ARG A 11 -34.23 -6.16 -28.62
N SER A 12 -34.16 -5.17 -27.74
CA SER A 12 -34.20 -5.30 -26.29
C SER A 12 -35.62 -5.68 -25.80
N PRO A 13 -35.77 -6.56 -24.80
CA PRO A 13 -37.06 -6.79 -24.16
C PRO A 13 -37.36 -5.72 -23.11
N ARG A 14 -38.57 -5.17 -23.19
CA ARG A 14 -39.18 -4.26 -22.22
C ARG A 14 -39.55 -5.05 -20.95
N SER A 15 -39.10 -4.59 -19.78
CA SER A 15 -39.58 -5.04 -18.48
C SER A 15 -40.89 -4.36 -18.11
N ALA A 16 -41.88 -5.18 -17.74
CA ALA A 16 -43.16 -4.75 -17.21
C ALA A 16 -43.10 -4.47 -15.70
N PRO A 17 -43.94 -3.58 -15.14
CA PRO A 17 -43.90 -3.25 -13.71
C PRO A 17 -44.69 -4.27 -12.86
N ALA A 18 -44.08 -4.70 -11.74
CA ALA A 18 -44.77 -5.52 -10.73
C ALA A 18 -45.62 -4.65 -9.81
N ARG A 19 -46.87 -5.05 -9.67
CA ARG A 19 -47.89 -4.44 -8.79
C ARG A 19 -47.55 -4.70 -7.31
N ALA A 20 -47.68 -3.66 -6.52
CA ALA A 20 -47.71 -3.71 -5.07
C ALA A 20 -49.01 -4.36 -4.57
N ALA A 21 -48.91 -5.37 -3.73
CA ALA A 21 -50.00 -5.87 -2.91
C ALA A 21 -49.84 -5.37 -1.47
N ARG A 22 -50.79 -4.51 -1.06
CA ARG A 22 -51.00 -4.12 0.33
C ARG A 22 -51.83 -5.21 1.03
N THR A 23 -51.36 -5.72 2.16
CA THR A 23 -52.24 -6.39 3.12
C THR A 23 -52.08 -5.74 4.49
N ALA A 24 -53.22 -5.41 5.05
CA ALA A 24 -53.42 -4.70 6.31
C ALA A 24 -53.28 -5.63 7.53
N ALA A 25 -53.04 -5.00 8.68
CA ALA A 25 -52.98 -5.55 10.02
C ALA A 25 -54.27 -6.25 10.50
N PRO A 26 -54.25 -6.98 11.67
CA PRO A 26 -54.73 -6.28 12.85
C PRO A 26 -53.90 -6.53 14.14
N LEU A 27 -54.01 -5.54 15.00
CA LEU A 27 -53.65 -5.50 16.41
C LEU A 27 -54.50 -6.50 17.23
N LEU A 28 -53.86 -7.20 18.15
CA LEU A 28 -54.54 -7.69 19.36
C LEU A 28 -53.55 -7.67 20.53
N GLY A 29 -53.87 -6.87 21.52
CA GLY A 29 -53.13 -6.76 22.77
C GLY A 29 -53.48 -7.89 23.75
N ALA A 30 -52.52 -8.17 24.64
CA ALA A 30 -52.81 -8.80 25.93
C ALA A 30 -51.79 -8.27 26.96
N ALA A 31 -52.30 -7.44 27.84
CA ALA A 31 -51.65 -7.07 29.07
C ALA A 31 -51.84 -8.22 30.07
N VAL A 32 -50.72 -8.67 30.69
CA VAL A 32 -50.77 -9.49 31.89
C VAL A 32 -49.95 -8.79 32.98
N LEU A 33 -50.68 -8.23 33.92
CA LEU A 33 -50.21 -7.84 35.24
C LEU A 33 -50.10 -9.10 36.10
N LEU A 34 -48.95 -9.36 36.71
CA LEU A 34 -48.81 -10.22 37.85
C LEU A 34 -48.03 -9.52 38.95
N LEU A 35 -48.78 -9.26 40.02
CA LEU A 35 -48.32 -8.81 41.31
C LEU A 35 -47.72 -9.97 42.12
N GLY A 36 -46.67 -9.65 42.87
CA GLY A 36 -46.57 -10.12 44.27
C GLY A 36 -45.67 -11.30 44.52
N SER A 37 -44.58 -11.11 45.19
CA SER A 37 -44.59 -11.34 46.68
C SER A 37 -43.15 -11.18 47.21
N ALA A 38 -43.03 -10.34 48.21
CA ALA A 38 -41.84 -10.23 49.04
C ALA A 38 -41.73 -11.46 49.93
N ALA A 39 -40.55 -12.08 49.97
CA ALA A 39 -40.16 -13.00 51.01
C ALA A 39 -38.75 -12.61 51.48
N CYS A 40 -38.69 -12.04 52.71
CA CYS A 40 -37.46 -11.88 53.46
C CYS A 40 -36.94 -13.26 53.90
N GLY A 41 -35.71 -13.58 53.45
CA GLY A 41 -34.94 -14.71 53.94
C GLY A 41 -33.51 -14.27 54.12
N GLY A 42 -33.07 -13.96 55.35
CA GLY A 42 -31.69 -13.68 55.70
C GLY A 42 -30.84 -14.94 55.54
N GLY A 43 -29.83 -14.90 54.70
CA GLY A 43 -28.77 -15.89 54.64
C GLY A 43 -27.46 -15.13 54.45
N THR A 44 -26.62 -15.17 55.48
CA THR A 44 -25.23 -14.71 55.43
C THR A 44 -24.44 -15.63 54.49
N ASP A 45 -24.25 -15.22 53.29
CA ASP A 45 -23.35 -15.91 52.34
C ASP A 45 -22.01 -15.20 52.29
N ALA A 46 -20.98 -15.93 52.70
CA ALA A 46 -19.60 -15.52 52.72
C ALA A 46 -19.15 -15.16 51.30
N GLY A 47 -18.47 -14.00 51.18
CA GLY A 47 -18.06 -13.39 49.92
C GLY A 47 -17.34 -14.33 48.94
N ARG A 48 -18.01 -14.60 47.82
CA ARG A 48 -17.31 -14.93 46.59
C ARG A 48 -16.61 -13.67 46.11
N PRO A 49 -15.32 -13.77 45.66
CA PRO A 49 -14.66 -12.63 45.02
C PRO A 49 -15.53 -12.19 43.83
N GLY A 50 -15.96 -10.94 43.83
CA GLY A 50 -16.79 -10.39 42.78
C GLY A 50 -16.12 -10.60 41.44
N ALA A 51 -16.79 -11.28 40.52
CA ALA A 51 -16.42 -11.28 39.14
C ALA A 51 -16.34 -9.80 38.69
N ALA A 52 -15.20 -9.39 38.12
CA ALA A 52 -15.07 -8.07 37.51
C ALA A 52 -16.26 -7.87 36.57
N PRO A 53 -16.85 -6.66 36.50
CA PRO A 53 -17.96 -6.40 35.60
C PRO A 53 -17.57 -6.84 34.19
N ALA A 54 -18.39 -7.70 33.60
CA ALA A 54 -18.17 -8.14 32.22
C ALA A 54 -18.16 -6.89 31.32
N THR A 55 -17.02 -6.57 30.74
CA THR A 55 -16.91 -5.47 29.79
C THR A 55 -17.83 -5.76 28.59
N GLU A 56 -18.59 -4.77 28.15
CA GLU A 56 -19.54 -4.93 27.05
C GLU A 56 -18.81 -5.45 25.78
N PRO A 57 -19.44 -6.34 24.98
CA PRO A 57 -18.87 -6.82 23.75
C PRO A 57 -18.65 -5.67 22.76
N VAL A 58 -17.44 -5.52 22.24
CA VAL A 58 -17.04 -4.51 21.26
C VAL A 58 -16.69 -5.19 19.94
N THR A 59 -17.16 -4.65 18.83
CA THR A 59 -16.70 -5.04 17.50
C THR A 59 -15.95 -3.88 16.87
N LEU A 60 -14.66 -4.07 16.59
CA LEU A 60 -13.84 -3.14 15.83
C LEU A 60 -13.77 -3.58 14.37
N THR A 61 -13.89 -2.63 13.46
CA THR A 61 -13.65 -2.81 12.04
C THR A 61 -12.31 -2.22 11.66
N VAL A 62 -11.55 -2.93 10.80
CA VAL A 62 -10.24 -2.48 10.28
C VAL A 62 -10.31 -2.42 8.76
N GLY A 63 -10.20 -1.22 8.18
CA GLY A 63 -10.18 -0.99 6.75
C GLY A 63 -8.77 -1.14 6.18
N LEU A 64 -8.60 -2.03 5.20
CA LEU A 64 -7.31 -2.40 4.59
C LEU A 64 -7.41 -2.44 3.06
N PHE A 65 -6.27 -2.26 2.38
CA PHE A 65 -6.15 -2.34 0.92
C PHE A 65 -5.26 -3.51 0.45
N GLY A 66 -5.12 -4.53 1.28
CA GLY A 66 -4.33 -5.72 1.01
C GLY A 66 -4.16 -6.57 2.26
N ASP A 67 -3.29 -7.58 2.19
CA ASP A 67 -2.90 -8.35 3.37
C ASP A 67 -1.79 -7.62 4.12
N PHE A 68 -2.04 -7.33 5.39
CA PHE A 68 -1.10 -6.66 6.30
C PHE A 68 -0.45 -7.62 7.30
N GLY A 69 -0.73 -8.92 7.22
CA GLY A 69 -0.22 -9.92 8.17
C GLY A 69 -0.78 -9.78 9.59
N PHE A 70 -1.90 -9.08 9.75
CA PHE A 70 -2.43 -8.77 11.09
C PHE A 70 -3.27 -9.88 11.71
N LYS A 71 -3.71 -10.88 10.95
CA LYS A 71 -4.62 -11.93 11.46
C LYS A 71 -4.09 -12.64 12.70
N PRO A 72 -2.81 -13.10 12.76
CA PRO A 72 -2.26 -13.69 13.98
C PRO A 72 -2.22 -12.69 15.15
N LEU A 73 -1.98 -11.41 14.87
CA LEU A 73 -1.91 -10.36 15.88
C LEU A 73 -3.28 -10.04 16.46
N TYR A 74 -4.36 -10.15 15.69
CA TYR A 74 -5.72 -10.01 16.22
C TYR A 74 -6.04 -11.09 17.26
N GLU A 75 -5.60 -12.33 17.03
CA GLU A 75 -5.77 -13.41 17.98
C GLU A 75 -4.93 -13.16 19.25
N GLU A 76 -3.75 -12.58 19.11
CA GLU A 76 -2.90 -12.21 20.23
C GLU A 76 -3.52 -11.05 21.03
N PHE A 77 -4.02 -10.01 20.36
CA PHE A 77 -4.72 -8.88 20.99
C PHE A 77 -5.95 -9.34 21.78
N ARG A 78 -6.73 -10.26 21.22
CA ARG A 78 -7.93 -10.80 21.87
C ARG A 78 -7.66 -11.57 23.16
N ARG A 79 -6.45 -12.10 23.36
CA ARG A 79 -6.11 -12.78 24.65
C ARG A 79 -6.13 -11.82 25.83
N THR A 80 -5.79 -10.56 25.61
CA THR A 80 -5.82 -9.49 26.63
C THR A 80 -7.10 -8.67 26.58
N HIS A 81 -7.86 -8.76 25.46
CA HIS A 81 -9.11 -8.03 25.23
C HIS A 81 -10.23 -9.01 24.79
N PRO A 82 -10.66 -9.94 25.66
CA PRO A 82 -11.57 -11.03 25.28
C PRO A 82 -12.97 -10.56 24.86
N ASN A 83 -13.36 -9.34 25.22
CA ASN A 83 -14.61 -8.70 24.83
C ASN A 83 -14.56 -8.05 23.45
N ILE A 84 -13.36 -7.97 22.79
CA ILE A 84 -13.20 -7.31 21.50
C ILE A 84 -13.19 -8.35 20.38
N THR A 85 -14.03 -8.13 19.37
CA THR A 85 -14.02 -8.84 18.08
C THR A 85 -13.50 -7.91 17.01
N ILE A 86 -12.56 -8.39 16.17
CA ILE A 86 -11.98 -7.59 15.09
C ILE A 86 -12.44 -8.14 13.74
N LYS A 87 -12.87 -7.26 12.83
CA LYS A 87 -13.34 -7.60 11.47
C LYS A 87 -12.61 -6.74 10.45
N GLU A 88 -11.92 -7.37 9.49
CA GLU A 88 -11.32 -6.67 8.36
C GLU A 88 -12.37 -6.31 7.31
N ARG A 89 -12.21 -5.13 6.71
CA ARG A 89 -12.86 -4.69 5.49
C ARG A 89 -11.76 -4.46 4.45
N GLN A 90 -11.66 -5.35 3.47
CA GLN A 90 -10.65 -5.23 2.42
C GLN A 90 -11.29 -4.70 1.14
N ALA A 91 -10.59 -3.79 0.47
CA ALA A 91 -10.91 -3.29 -0.87
C ALA A 91 -9.63 -3.26 -1.72
N ALA A 92 -9.78 -3.09 -3.02
CA ALA A 92 -8.62 -2.82 -3.88
C ALA A 92 -7.97 -1.48 -3.50
N PHE A 93 -6.67 -1.33 -3.75
CA PHE A 93 -5.87 -0.19 -3.30
C PHE A 93 -6.50 1.17 -3.60
N ALA A 94 -6.88 1.43 -4.85
CA ALA A 94 -7.48 2.70 -5.25
C ALA A 94 -8.90 2.87 -4.68
N ASP A 95 -9.71 1.80 -4.68
CA ASP A 95 -11.08 1.83 -4.19
C ASP A 95 -11.11 2.10 -2.68
N HIS A 96 -10.18 1.50 -1.90
CA HIS A 96 -10.07 1.75 -0.47
C HIS A 96 -9.89 3.24 -0.16
N HIS A 97 -8.91 3.89 -0.80
CA HIS A 97 -8.61 5.31 -0.54
C HIS A 97 -9.70 6.25 -1.06
N THR A 98 -10.32 5.94 -2.20
CA THR A 98 -11.46 6.69 -2.75
C THR A 98 -12.66 6.59 -1.81
N ASN A 99 -13.00 5.38 -1.35
CA ASN A 99 -14.09 5.17 -0.40
C ASN A 99 -13.82 5.85 0.93
N LEU A 100 -12.58 5.74 1.45
CA LEU A 100 -12.20 6.41 2.69
C LEU A 100 -12.36 7.93 2.58
N ALA A 101 -11.89 8.54 1.50
CA ALA A 101 -12.06 9.98 1.27
C ALA A 101 -13.54 10.38 1.27
N ALA A 102 -14.41 9.60 0.61
CA ALA A 102 -15.86 9.82 0.61
C ALA A 102 -16.47 9.65 2.02
N HIS A 103 -16.07 8.62 2.76
CA HIS A 103 -16.54 8.37 4.13
C HIS A 103 -16.11 9.49 5.09
N ILE A 104 -14.88 9.98 4.98
CA ILE A 104 -14.37 11.09 5.80
C ILE A 104 -15.14 12.38 5.47
N ALA A 105 -15.38 12.68 4.19
CA ALA A 105 -16.13 13.87 3.76
C ALA A 105 -17.59 13.84 4.25
N THR A 106 -18.26 12.68 4.18
CA THR A 106 -19.67 12.52 4.60
C THR A 106 -19.85 12.36 6.10
N GLY A 107 -18.80 12.03 6.83
CA GLY A 107 -18.85 11.76 8.28
C GLY A 107 -19.42 10.39 8.63
N ALA A 108 -19.56 9.46 7.67
CA ALA A 108 -20.10 8.11 7.90
C ALA A 108 -19.48 7.07 6.96
N GLY A 109 -19.34 5.83 7.44
CA GLY A 109 -18.92 4.68 6.63
C GLY A 109 -17.49 4.22 6.84
N ALA A 110 -16.60 5.05 7.41
CA ALA A 110 -15.23 4.63 7.73
C ALA A 110 -15.22 3.49 8.77
N ALA A 111 -14.19 2.67 8.73
CA ALA A 111 -13.92 1.67 9.75
C ALA A 111 -13.43 2.34 11.05
N ASP A 112 -13.39 1.59 12.14
CA ASP A 112 -12.87 2.09 13.43
C ASP A 112 -11.35 2.34 13.35
N VAL A 113 -10.65 1.54 12.56
CA VAL A 113 -9.25 1.73 12.20
C VAL A 113 -9.13 1.72 10.67
N GLU A 114 -8.43 2.70 10.09
CA GLU A 114 -8.20 2.78 8.64
C GLU A 114 -6.71 2.82 8.31
N ALA A 115 -6.29 1.97 7.39
CA ALA A 115 -4.95 1.99 6.83
C ALA A 115 -4.87 3.03 5.71
N ILE A 116 -3.89 3.93 5.78
CA ILE A 116 -3.68 4.97 4.77
C ILE A 116 -2.25 4.88 4.24
N GLU A 117 -2.10 4.65 2.94
CA GLU A 117 -0.79 4.62 2.26
C GLU A 117 -0.20 6.03 2.16
N VAL A 118 1.14 6.10 2.14
CA VAL A 118 1.89 7.39 2.21
C VAL A 118 1.54 8.36 1.07
N GLY A 119 1.16 7.90 -0.11
CA GLY A 119 0.71 8.76 -1.22
C GLY A 119 -0.63 9.44 -0.99
N TYR A 120 -1.39 9.00 0.01
CA TYR A 120 -2.70 9.55 0.35
C TYR A 120 -2.74 10.23 1.71
N ILE A 121 -1.79 9.93 2.61
CA ILE A 121 -1.85 10.40 4.02
C ILE A 121 -1.92 11.92 4.12
N SER A 122 -1.21 12.66 3.26
CA SER A 122 -1.17 14.12 3.28
C SER A 122 -2.54 14.79 3.05
N SER A 123 -3.43 14.17 2.27
CA SER A 123 -4.80 14.66 2.09
C SER A 123 -5.64 14.53 3.37
N PHE A 124 -5.32 13.58 4.22
CA PHE A 124 -6.01 13.33 5.49
C PHE A 124 -5.39 14.12 6.65
N THR A 125 -4.06 14.33 6.66
CA THR A 125 -3.41 15.21 7.65
C THR A 125 -3.85 16.65 7.56
N ALA A 126 -4.40 17.08 6.42
CA ALA A 126 -5.05 18.36 6.24
C ALA A 126 -6.44 18.47 6.91
N GLN A 127 -7.00 17.36 7.41
CA GLN A 127 -8.33 17.25 8.02
C GLN A 127 -8.27 16.63 9.42
N PRO A 128 -7.45 17.17 10.36
CA PRO A 128 -7.19 16.54 11.66
C PRO A 128 -8.44 16.39 12.54
N ASP A 129 -9.42 17.25 12.34
CA ASP A 129 -10.71 17.23 13.03
C ASP A 129 -11.54 15.97 12.72
N ARG A 130 -11.21 15.23 11.66
CA ARG A 130 -11.87 13.99 11.24
C ARG A 130 -11.30 12.74 11.89
N PHE A 131 -10.14 12.84 12.55
CA PHE A 131 -9.44 11.71 13.17
C PHE A 131 -9.24 11.94 14.66
N GLN A 132 -9.06 10.87 15.41
CA GLN A 132 -8.65 10.93 16.80
C GLN A 132 -7.20 11.39 16.89
N ASP A 133 -6.89 12.26 17.85
CA ASP A 133 -5.49 12.55 18.17
C ASP A 133 -4.92 11.40 19.03
N LEU A 134 -4.09 10.58 18.40
CA LEU A 134 -3.51 9.39 19.04
C LEU A 134 -2.61 9.73 20.24
N ARG A 135 -2.15 10.99 20.39
CA ARG A 135 -1.41 11.43 21.58
C ARG A 135 -2.26 11.32 22.84
N GLN A 136 -3.57 11.52 22.74
CA GLN A 136 -4.51 11.38 23.87
C GLN A 136 -4.61 9.92 24.36
N TYR A 137 -4.17 8.97 23.53
CA TYR A 137 -4.15 7.54 23.84
C TYR A 137 -2.73 7.01 24.06
N GLY A 138 -1.74 7.89 24.30
CA GLY A 138 -0.37 7.50 24.66
C GLY A 138 0.64 7.48 23.52
N ALA A 139 0.25 7.75 22.28
CA ALA A 139 1.16 7.72 21.14
C ALA A 139 2.32 8.73 21.23
N ALA A 140 2.16 9.82 21.99
CA ALA A 140 3.22 10.82 22.18
C ALA A 140 4.53 10.22 22.73
N ALA A 141 4.45 9.24 23.61
CA ALA A 141 5.60 8.57 24.20
C ALA A 141 6.40 7.75 23.18
N ARG A 142 5.81 7.45 22.01
CA ARG A 142 6.39 6.62 20.96
C ARG A 142 7.09 7.40 19.86
N GLN A 143 7.05 8.73 19.89
CA GLN A 143 7.65 9.58 18.84
C GLN A 143 9.10 9.19 18.54
N GLY A 144 9.94 9.02 19.55
CA GLY A 144 11.36 8.66 19.40
C GLY A 144 11.61 7.21 18.96
N GLU A 145 10.60 6.36 18.82
CA GLU A 145 10.73 5.00 18.30
C GLU A 145 10.81 4.98 16.76
N TYR A 146 10.17 5.93 16.10
CA TYR A 146 10.01 5.96 14.64
C TYR A 146 11.15 6.71 13.95
N LEU A 147 11.34 6.44 12.65
CA LEU A 147 12.06 7.37 11.78
C LEU A 147 11.36 8.75 11.84
N ASP A 148 12.11 9.83 12.03
CA ASP A 148 11.55 11.17 12.21
C ASP A 148 10.60 11.55 11.07
N TRP A 149 11.00 11.31 9.82
CA TRP A 149 10.16 11.62 8.66
C TRP A 149 8.86 10.79 8.62
N LYS A 150 8.91 9.53 9.10
CA LYS A 150 7.72 8.66 9.14
C LYS A 150 6.74 9.13 10.20
N TRP A 151 7.25 9.57 11.34
CA TRP A 151 6.44 10.22 12.36
C TRP A 151 5.80 11.50 11.85
N GLN A 152 6.59 12.38 11.18
CA GLN A 152 6.09 13.62 10.59
C GLN A 152 4.97 13.41 9.59
N GLN A 153 5.01 12.33 8.80
CA GLN A 153 3.91 11.99 7.87
C GLN A 153 2.59 11.65 8.57
N GLY A 154 2.61 11.20 9.82
CA GLY A 154 1.42 10.93 10.63
C GLY A 154 0.87 12.14 11.40
N LEU A 155 1.61 13.27 11.38
CA LEU A 155 1.16 14.50 12.02
C LEU A 155 0.14 15.25 11.16
N ALA A 156 -0.82 15.89 11.82
CA ALA A 156 -1.64 16.90 11.20
C ALA A 156 -0.76 18.00 10.56
N LYS A 157 -1.18 18.56 9.43
CA LYS A 157 -0.43 19.59 8.70
C LYS A 157 -0.09 20.81 9.58
N ASP A 158 -0.95 21.15 10.51
CA ASP A 158 -0.78 22.24 11.50
C ASP A 158 -0.05 21.80 12.78
N GLY A 159 0.38 20.55 12.86
CA GLY A 159 1.01 19.96 14.05
C GLY A 159 0.08 19.72 15.24
N SER A 160 -1.23 19.98 15.09
CA SER A 160 -2.20 19.94 16.19
C SER A 160 -2.45 18.55 16.76
N SER A 161 -2.24 17.49 15.97
CA SER A 161 -2.51 16.11 16.38
C SER A 161 -1.63 15.08 15.65
N VAL A 162 -1.56 13.86 16.18
CA VAL A 162 -1.04 12.67 15.52
C VAL A 162 -2.23 11.86 15.03
N ILE A 163 -2.51 11.88 13.72
CA ILE A 163 -3.65 11.16 13.16
C ILE A 163 -3.34 9.70 12.83
N GLY A 164 -2.07 9.31 12.70
CA GLY A 164 -1.70 7.96 12.33
C GLY A 164 -0.33 7.52 12.84
N LEU A 165 -0.18 6.23 13.12
CA LEU A 165 1.09 5.58 13.46
C LEU A 165 1.58 4.74 12.29
N GLY A 166 2.88 4.87 11.95
CA GLY A 166 3.50 4.14 10.86
C GLY A 166 3.58 2.63 11.10
N THR A 167 3.25 1.84 10.10
CA THR A 167 3.39 0.37 10.13
C THR A 167 4.70 -0.09 9.52
N ASP A 168 5.09 0.52 8.39
CA ASP A 168 6.21 0.08 7.56
C ASP A 168 6.80 1.20 6.72
N VAL A 169 7.90 0.88 6.05
CA VAL A 169 8.55 1.72 5.05
C VAL A 169 8.88 0.89 3.81
N GLY A 170 8.80 1.51 2.63
CA GLY A 170 9.03 0.87 1.34
C GLY A 170 10.42 1.14 0.77
N GLY A 171 11.49 0.85 1.54
CA GLY A 171 12.85 0.97 1.04
C GLY A 171 13.05 0.18 -0.26
N LEU A 172 13.69 0.80 -1.27
CA LEU A 172 13.79 0.25 -2.62
C LEU A 172 14.93 -0.74 -2.78
N ALA A 173 14.66 -1.81 -3.53
CA ALA A 173 15.62 -2.70 -4.15
C ALA A 173 15.15 -3.02 -5.58
N MET A 174 15.86 -3.90 -6.30
CA MET A 174 15.49 -4.43 -7.60
C MET A 174 15.35 -5.95 -7.52
N CYS A 175 14.13 -6.46 -7.68
CA CYS A 175 13.93 -7.90 -7.85
C CYS A 175 14.20 -8.29 -9.31
N TYR A 176 14.91 -9.41 -9.53
CA TYR A 176 15.26 -9.85 -10.88
C TYR A 176 15.18 -11.37 -11.03
N ARG A 177 14.96 -11.83 -12.27
CA ARG A 177 14.88 -13.23 -12.66
C ARG A 177 16.27 -13.79 -13.00
N THR A 178 16.85 -14.54 -12.09
CA THR A 178 18.17 -15.17 -12.24
C THR A 178 18.25 -16.10 -13.45
N ASP A 179 17.17 -16.85 -13.70
CA ASP A 179 17.09 -17.78 -14.82
C ASP A 179 17.02 -17.07 -16.19
N LEU A 180 16.32 -15.92 -16.26
CA LEU A 180 16.28 -15.11 -17.49
C LEU A 180 17.61 -14.39 -17.75
N PHE A 181 18.26 -13.91 -16.70
CA PHE A 181 19.61 -13.31 -16.80
C PHE A 181 20.62 -14.30 -17.32
N ARG A 182 20.68 -15.52 -16.75
CA ARG A 182 21.55 -16.59 -17.26
C ARG A 182 21.27 -16.93 -18.72
N LYS A 183 20.01 -17.04 -19.14
CA LYS A 183 19.62 -17.31 -20.52
C LYS A 183 20.03 -16.18 -21.47
N ALA A 184 20.07 -14.94 -20.99
CA ALA A 184 20.54 -13.78 -21.74
C ALA A 184 22.07 -13.58 -21.66
N GLY A 185 22.82 -14.52 -21.08
CA GLY A 185 24.29 -14.42 -20.94
C GLY A 185 24.76 -13.34 -19.98
N LEU A 186 23.88 -12.88 -19.06
CA LEU A 186 24.19 -11.92 -18.03
C LEU A 186 24.53 -12.62 -16.70
N PRO A 187 25.35 -11.99 -15.84
CA PRO A 187 25.52 -12.46 -14.45
C PRO A 187 24.18 -12.65 -13.74
N ALA A 188 24.11 -13.60 -12.82
CA ALA A 188 22.90 -13.89 -12.06
C ALA A 188 23.12 -13.88 -10.54
N GLU A 189 24.33 -13.65 -10.07
CA GLU A 189 24.66 -13.45 -8.67
C GLU A 189 24.41 -12.00 -8.26
N ARG A 190 23.74 -11.78 -7.11
CA ARG A 190 23.17 -10.46 -6.73
C ARG A 190 24.19 -9.32 -6.69
N GLU A 191 25.41 -9.58 -6.23
CA GLU A 191 26.49 -8.59 -6.16
C GLU A 191 26.95 -8.18 -7.58
N LYS A 192 27.08 -9.17 -8.47
CA LYS A 192 27.46 -8.92 -9.86
C LYS A 192 26.33 -8.21 -10.61
N VAL A 193 25.08 -8.57 -10.33
CA VAL A 193 23.91 -7.91 -10.91
C VAL A 193 23.79 -6.47 -10.42
N SER A 194 23.98 -6.22 -9.13
CA SER A 194 24.03 -4.86 -8.56
C SER A 194 25.11 -4.00 -9.24
N ALA A 195 26.26 -4.59 -9.53
CA ALA A 195 27.36 -3.89 -10.22
C ALA A 195 27.08 -3.59 -11.71
N LEU A 196 26.09 -4.22 -12.35
CA LEU A 196 25.71 -3.91 -13.73
C LEU A 196 25.10 -2.52 -13.87
N TRP A 197 24.42 -2.04 -12.83
CA TRP A 197 23.57 -0.84 -12.90
C TRP A 197 23.70 0.13 -11.73
N PRO A 198 24.91 0.67 -11.45
CA PRO A 198 25.06 1.67 -10.38
C PRO A 198 24.24 2.95 -10.64
N THR A 199 23.81 3.18 -11.87
CA THR A 199 22.97 4.30 -12.28
C THR A 199 21.83 3.83 -13.18
N TRP A 200 20.77 4.63 -13.32
CA TRP A 200 19.65 4.33 -14.21
C TRP A 200 20.07 4.25 -15.68
N GLN A 201 21.05 5.05 -16.11
CA GLN A 201 21.61 4.93 -17.45
C GLN A 201 22.25 3.55 -17.68
N LYS A 202 23.01 3.06 -16.69
CA LYS A 202 23.60 1.71 -16.75
C LYS A 202 22.55 0.60 -16.67
N TYR A 203 21.44 0.84 -15.99
CA TYR A 203 20.29 -0.06 -15.99
C TYR A 203 19.70 -0.20 -17.41
N ILE A 204 19.48 0.90 -18.13
CA ILE A 204 18.99 0.90 -19.52
C ILE A 204 20.00 0.21 -20.45
N GLU A 205 21.30 0.47 -20.30
CA GLU A 205 22.35 -0.22 -21.07
C GLU A 205 22.32 -1.74 -20.83
N THR A 206 22.13 -2.16 -19.58
CA THR A 206 21.98 -3.57 -19.21
C THR A 206 20.69 -4.15 -19.82
N GLY A 207 19.62 -3.38 -19.86
CA GLY A 207 18.36 -3.75 -20.52
C GLY A 207 18.54 -4.00 -22.02
N ARG A 208 19.29 -3.16 -22.72
CA ARG A 208 19.63 -3.37 -24.14
C ARG A 208 20.44 -4.64 -24.36
N ARG A 209 21.41 -4.93 -23.48
CA ARG A 209 22.19 -6.18 -23.53
C ARG A 209 21.30 -7.38 -23.28
N PHE A 210 20.40 -7.31 -22.30
CA PHE A 210 19.39 -8.35 -22.04
C PHE A 210 18.51 -8.58 -23.28
N ALA A 211 17.94 -7.52 -23.85
CA ALA A 211 17.04 -7.60 -25.00
C ALA A 211 17.67 -8.24 -26.23
N ALA A 212 18.98 -8.07 -26.44
CA ALA A 212 19.72 -8.66 -27.56
C ALA A 212 19.80 -10.20 -27.51
N ALA A 213 19.66 -10.81 -26.32
CA ALA A 213 19.75 -12.26 -26.10
C ALA A 213 18.61 -12.82 -25.24
N ALA A 214 17.56 -12.04 -25.03
CA ALA A 214 16.43 -12.43 -24.18
C ALA A 214 15.69 -13.66 -24.72
N PRO A 215 15.22 -14.55 -23.86
CA PRO A 215 14.29 -15.59 -24.27
C PRO A 215 13.03 -14.99 -24.91
N LYS A 216 12.48 -15.69 -25.91
CA LYS A 216 11.26 -15.25 -26.60
C LYS A 216 10.14 -14.94 -25.60
N GLY A 217 9.57 -13.74 -25.70
CA GLY A 217 8.46 -13.28 -24.86
C GLY A 217 8.86 -12.68 -23.51
N ALA A 218 10.16 -12.69 -23.15
CA ALA A 218 10.65 -12.00 -21.96
C ALA A 218 11.12 -10.59 -22.29
N LYS A 219 10.70 -9.62 -21.50
CA LYS A 219 11.18 -8.23 -21.56
C LYS A 219 12.08 -7.92 -20.36
N PHE A 220 12.79 -6.80 -20.40
CA PHE A 220 13.72 -6.45 -19.33
C PHE A 220 12.98 -5.96 -18.06
N VAL A 221 11.96 -5.14 -18.24
CA VAL A 221 11.15 -4.57 -17.14
C VAL A 221 9.66 -4.72 -17.45
N ASP A 222 8.83 -4.68 -16.44
CA ASP A 222 7.36 -4.76 -16.54
C ASP A 222 6.76 -3.56 -17.27
N GLY A 223 7.12 -2.35 -16.82
CA GLY A 223 6.72 -1.08 -17.43
C GLY A 223 7.57 0.08 -16.92
N PRO A 224 7.52 1.25 -17.57
CA PRO A 224 8.34 2.40 -17.22
C PRO A 224 7.82 3.17 -15.98
N GLY A 225 6.54 3.00 -15.62
CA GLY A 225 5.88 3.80 -14.59
C GLY A 225 6.50 3.65 -13.20
N GLU A 226 6.68 2.41 -12.72
CA GLU A 226 7.30 2.15 -11.41
C GLU A 226 8.79 2.51 -11.39
N VAL A 227 9.47 2.36 -12.51
CA VAL A 227 10.87 2.80 -12.68
C VAL A 227 10.96 4.33 -12.53
N MET A 228 10.08 5.08 -13.18
CA MET A 228 10.02 6.54 -13.07
C MET A 228 9.71 6.97 -11.62
N ARG A 229 8.77 6.31 -10.96
CA ARG A 229 8.45 6.57 -9.55
C ARG A 229 9.66 6.34 -8.65
N ALA A 230 10.41 5.26 -8.87
CA ALA A 230 11.63 4.97 -8.12
C ALA A 230 12.71 6.05 -8.33
N MET A 231 12.91 6.51 -9.57
CA MET A 231 13.84 7.61 -9.88
C MET A 231 13.44 8.92 -9.16
N ILE A 232 12.16 9.28 -9.21
CA ILE A 232 11.64 10.47 -8.53
C ILE A 232 11.84 10.32 -7.01
N ALA A 233 11.55 9.15 -6.44
CA ALA A 233 11.67 8.89 -5.00
C ALA A 233 13.11 8.96 -4.46
N GLN A 234 14.12 8.97 -5.33
CA GLN A 234 15.53 9.14 -4.98
C GLN A 234 15.98 10.61 -4.96
N SER A 235 15.13 11.52 -5.45
CA SER A 235 15.39 12.97 -5.45
C SER A 235 14.95 13.60 -4.12
N PRO A 236 15.63 14.64 -3.63
CA PRO A 236 15.18 15.40 -2.44
C PRO A 236 13.82 16.08 -2.62
N VAL A 237 13.48 16.47 -3.84
CA VAL A 237 12.19 17.08 -4.20
C VAL A 237 11.51 16.18 -5.22
N GLY A 238 10.28 15.78 -4.92
CA GLY A 238 9.45 14.95 -5.78
C GLY A 238 8.62 15.78 -6.76
N VAL A 239 7.33 15.45 -6.83
CA VAL A 239 6.37 16.16 -7.69
C VAL A 239 5.75 17.38 -7.00
N TYR A 240 5.97 17.53 -5.71
CA TYR A 240 5.60 18.70 -4.90
C TYR A 240 6.82 19.35 -4.25
N ASP A 241 6.77 20.65 -4.05
CA ASP A 241 7.68 21.36 -3.16
C ASP A 241 7.16 21.37 -1.70
N ALA A 242 7.94 21.94 -0.79
CA ALA A 242 7.58 22.01 0.63
C ALA A 242 6.35 22.89 0.93
N ASN A 243 5.85 23.66 -0.03
CA ASN A 243 4.69 24.54 0.08
C ASN A 243 3.43 23.92 -0.54
N ASP A 244 3.43 22.64 -0.86
CA ASP A 244 2.37 21.94 -1.59
C ASP A 244 2.13 22.46 -3.02
N ALA A 245 3.11 23.10 -3.65
CA ALA A 245 3.02 23.46 -5.05
C ALA A 245 3.48 22.29 -5.94
N VAL A 246 2.70 21.98 -6.99
CA VAL A 246 3.11 21.00 -8.01
C VAL A 246 4.28 21.55 -8.81
N VAL A 247 5.41 20.84 -8.82
CA VAL A 247 6.66 21.27 -9.47
C VAL A 247 7.08 20.38 -10.65
N VAL A 248 6.19 19.54 -11.17
CA VAL A 248 6.47 18.56 -12.23
C VAL A 248 7.15 19.21 -13.44
N GLY A 249 6.63 20.32 -13.95
CA GLY A 249 7.15 21.03 -15.11
C GLY A 249 8.49 21.73 -14.88
N GLY A 250 8.76 22.16 -13.64
CA GLY A 250 9.97 22.92 -13.26
C GLY A 250 11.05 22.09 -12.58
N ASN A 251 10.79 20.84 -12.21
CA ASN A 251 11.74 19.99 -11.49
C ASN A 251 12.62 19.19 -12.45
N PRO A 252 13.94 19.51 -12.54
CA PRO A 252 14.84 18.81 -13.46
C PRO A 252 14.99 17.31 -13.16
N ALA A 253 14.82 16.89 -11.90
CA ALA A 253 14.88 15.48 -11.54
C ALA A 253 13.67 14.69 -12.07
N VAL A 254 12.47 15.29 -12.04
CA VAL A 254 11.27 14.70 -12.64
C VAL A 254 11.40 14.61 -14.16
N LYS A 255 11.93 15.68 -14.79
CA LYS A 255 12.19 15.67 -16.25
C LYS A 255 13.23 14.60 -16.63
N GLN A 256 14.32 14.47 -15.88
CA GLN A 256 15.32 13.43 -16.11
C GLN A 256 14.72 12.02 -15.95
N ALA A 257 13.91 11.80 -14.92
CA ALA A 257 13.22 10.51 -14.73
C ALA A 257 12.28 10.21 -15.90
N TRP A 258 11.56 11.22 -16.40
CA TRP A 258 10.75 11.11 -17.61
C TRP A 258 11.58 10.69 -18.83
N ASP A 259 12.68 11.39 -19.11
CA ASP A 259 13.50 11.14 -20.28
C ASP A 259 14.13 9.74 -20.25
N LEU A 260 14.54 9.25 -19.08
CA LEU A 260 15.04 7.90 -18.92
C LEU A 260 13.93 6.85 -19.10
N SER A 261 12.72 7.14 -18.65
CA SER A 261 11.55 6.26 -18.85
C SER A 261 11.15 6.18 -20.32
N VAL A 262 11.21 7.30 -21.04
CA VAL A 262 11.03 7.33 -22.51
C VAL A 262 12.07 6.46 -23.21
N GLN A 263 13.35 6.53 -22.81
CA GLN A 263 14.40 5.67 -23.37
C GLN A 263 14.13 4.17 -23.16
N ILE A 264 13.49 3.77 -22.05
CA ILE A 264 13.06 2.38 -21.80
C ILE A 264 12.01 1.96 -22.84
N ILE A 265 11.02 2.82 -23.09
CA ILE A 265 9.95 2.59 -24.08
C ILE A 265 10.53 2.51 -25.50
N GLU A 266 11.31 3.52 -25.91
CA GLU A 266 11.90 3.60 -27.25
C GLU A 266 12.85 2.44 -27.56
N ALA A 267 13.56 1.95 -26.54
CA ALA A 267 14.43 0.78 -26.67
C ALA A 267 13.64 -0.56 -26.63
N GLY A 268 12.33 -0.54 -26.46
CA GLY A 268 11.46 -1.73 -26.39
C GLY A 268 11.78 -2.68 -25.22
N LEU A 269 12.27 -2.14 -24.10
CA LEU A 269 12.73 -2.92 -22.95
C LEU A 269 11.58 -3.34 -22.03
N ASP A 270 10.46 -2.64 -22.08
CA ASP A 270 9.28 -2.82 -21.26
C ASP A 270 8.33 -3.87 -21.81
N ALA A 271 7.64 -4.56 -20.92
CA ALA A 271 6.61 -5.52 -21.28
C ALA A 271 5.26 -4.84 -21.59
N LYS A 272 5.13 -3.54 -21.35
CA LYS A 272 3.88 -2.77 -21.48
C LYS A 272 2.77 -3.30 -20.61
N ILE A 273 3.12 -3.79 -19.43
CA ILE A 273 2.19 -4.37 -18.47
C ILE A 273 2.06 -3.41 -17.29
N GLY A 274 0.86 -2.89 -17.08
CA GLY A 274 0.56 -2.04 -15.93
C GLY A 274 0.67 -2.81 -14.62
N ALA A 275 1.30 -2.21 -13.61
CA ALA A 275 1.42 -2.80 -12.28
C ALA A 275 0.04 -3.09 -11.65
N PHE A 276 -0.04 -4.15 -10.85
CA PHE A 276 -1.23 -4.63 -10.14
C PHE A 276 -2.40 -5.12 -11.03
N THR A 277 -2.18 -5.28 -12.32
CA THR A 277 -3.15 -5.93 -13.22
C THR A 277 -3.06 -7.47 -13.13
N PRO A 278 -4.11 -8.21 -13.51
CA PRO A 278 -4.04 -9.69 -13.58
C PRO A 278 -2.93 -10.20 -14.49
N GLU A 279 -2.61 -9.48 -15.56
CA GLU A 279 -1.52 -9.81 -16.46
C GLU A 279 -0.17 -9.66 -15.77
N TRP A 280 0.04 -8.57 -15.04
CA TRP A 280 1.24 -8.33 -14.24
C TRP A 280 1.44 -9.44 -13.21
N ASN A 281 0.40 -9.82 -12.49
CA ASN A 281 0.43 -10.88 -11.50
C ASN A 281 0.90 -12.21 -12.10
N THR A 282 0.37 -12.58 -13.27
CA THR A 282 0.79 -13.80 -13.96
C THR A 282 2.20 -13.70 -14.55
N GLY A 283 2.65 -12.50 -14.86
CA GLY A 283 3.96 -12.17 -15.41
C GLY A 283 5.12 -12.62 -14.52
N PHE A 284 4.97 -12.53 -13.20
CA PHE A 284 5.99 -12.98 -12.23
C PHE A 284 6.33 -14.46 -12.37
N ALA A 285 5.32 -15.31 -12.48
CA ALA A 285 5.50 -16.75 -12.64
C ALA A 285 5.98 -17.12 -14.05
N LYS A 286 5.40 -16.48 -15.08
CA LYS A 286 5.71 -16.76 -16.50
C LYS A 286 7.08 -16.24 -16.93
N GLY A 287 7.60 -15.18 -16.28
CA GLY A 287 8.81 -14.49 -16.70
C GLY A 287 8.57 -13.57 -17.88
N SER A 288 7.43 -12.88 -17.90
CA SER A 288 7.12 -11.87 -18.92
C SER A 288 8.09 -10.69 -18.85
N PHE A 289 8.67 -10.45 -17.69
CA PHE A 289 9.70 -9.45 -17.43
C PHE A 289 10.79 -10.01 -16.50
N ALA A 290 11.99 -9.48 -16.65
CA ALA A 290 13.18 -9.95 -15.95
C ALA A 290 13.53 -9.13 -14.70
N THR A 291 13.07 -7.89 -14.60
CA THR A 291 13.28 -7.00 -13.46
C THR A 291 11.99 -6.28 -13.08
N VAL A 292 11.89 -5.91 -11.80
CA VAL A 292 10.80 -5.08 -11.27
C VAL A 292 11.31 -4.29 -10.05
N ILE A 293 10.83 -3.06 -9.90
CA ILE A 293 11.08 -2.27 -8.69
C ILE A 293 10.54 -3.03 -7.48
N CYS A 294 11.35 -3.21 -6.47
CA CYS A 294 11.09 -4.14 -5.37
C CYS A 294 11.28 -3.48 -4.02
N PRO A 295 10.31 -2.71 -3.52
CA PRO A 295 10.28 -2.37 -2.11
C PRO A 295 10.05 -3.64 -1.26
N ALA A 296 10.34 -3.56 0.01
CA ALA A 296 10.36 -4.74 0.90
C ALA A 296 9.07 -5.58 0.85
N TRP A 297 7.90 -4.92 0.86
CA TRP A 297 6.58 -5.57 0.79
C TRP A 297 6.35 -6.35 -0.51
N MET A 298 6.99 -5.95 -1.62
CA MET A 298 6.92 -6.68 -2.91
C MET A 298 7.47 -8.09 -2.82
N THR A 299 8.34 -8.38 -1.86
CA THR A 299 8.92 -9.72 -1.74
C THR A 299 7.89 -10.80 -1.40
N ALA A 300 6.90 -10.49 -0.56
CA ALA A 300 5.78 -11.40 -0.30
C ALA A 300 4.82 -11.43 -1.49
N TYR A 301 4.52 -10.27 -2.08
CA TYR A 301 3.65 -10.18 -3.24
C TYR A 301 4.15 -11.05 -4.40
N ILE A 302 5.44 -10.93 -4.76
CA ILE A 302 6.05 -11.76 -5.82
C ILE A 302 5.96 -13.25 -5.46
N GLN A 303 6.26 -13.61 -4.22
CA GLN A 303 6.17 -14.99 -3.76
C GLN A 303 4.76 -15.57 -3.91
N ASP A 304 3.73 -14.79 -3.57
CA ASP A 304 2.34 -15.21 -3.68
C ASP A 304 1.88 -15.38 -5.13
N GLN A 305 2.26 -14.44 -6.00
CA GLN A 305 1.91 -14.49 -7.42
C GLN A 305 2.71 -15.55 -8.21
N ALA A 306 3.88 -15.96 -7.70
CA ALA A 306 4.81 -16.83 -8.41
C ALA A 306 5.30 -18.01 -7.56
N LYS A 307 4.42 -18.68 -6.82
CA LYS A 307 4.75 -19.80 -5.90
C LYS A 307 5.63 -20.89 -6.53
N ASN A 308 5.49 -21.13 -7.83
CA ASN A 308 6.27 -22.09 -8.61
C ASN A 308 7.59 -21.52 -9.16
N ALA A 309 7.96 -20.29 -8.84
CA ALA A 309 9.18 -19.63 -9.27
C ALA A 309 10.20 -19.44 -8.11
N ALA A 310 10.10 -20.22 -7.05
CA ALA A 310 11.09 -20.24 -5.98
C ALA A 310 12.48 -20.50 -6.54
N GLY A 311 13.48 -19.71 -6.10
CA GLY A 311 14.86 -19.78 -6.59
C GLY A 311 15.11 -19.18 -7.98
N LYS A 312 14.05 -18.75 -8.69
CA LYS A 312 14.20 -18.03 -9.97
C LYS A 312 14.28 -16.51 -9.79
N TRP A 313 13.82 -15.97 -8.67
CA TRP A 313 13.92 -14.57 -8.30
C TRP A 313 15.07 -14.35 -7.33
N ASP A 314 15.71 -13.20 -7.41
CA ASP A 314 16.67 -12.71 -6.44
C ASP A 314 16.57 -11.18 -6.31
N ILE A 315 17.32 -10.58 -5.38
CA ILE A 315 17.21 -9.16 -5.03
C ILE A 315 18.60 -8.52 -5.18
N ALA A 316 18.69 -7.47 -5.98
CA ALA A 316 19.88 -6.65 -6.19
C ALA A 316 19.63 -5.22 -5.71
N ALA A 317 20.70 -4.42 -5.58
CA ALA A 317 20.59 -3.00 -5.32
C ALA A 317 19.80 -2.30 -6.44
N VAL A 318 18.96 -1.34 -6.07
CA VAL A 318 18.29 -0.47 -7.03
C VAL A 318 19.29 0.50 -7.67
N PRO A 319 19.20 0.81 -8.96
CA PRO A 319 20.04 1.84 -9.57
C PRO A 319 19.87 3.19 -8.88
N GLY A 320 20.92 3.98 -8.77
CA GLY A 320 20.87 5.35 -8.25
C GLY A 320 20.79 5.48 -6.73
N GLY A 321 20.60 4.39 -5.99
CA GLY A 321 20.60 4.37 -4.52
C GLY A 321 19.23 4.28 -3.87
N ALA A 322 19.12 4.65 -2.60
CA ALA A 322 17.93 4.49 -1.80
C ALA A 322 16.79 5.44 -2.20
N GLY A 323 15.57 4.95 -2.09
CA GLY A 323 14.32 5.70 -2.24
C GLY A 323 13.20 4.99 -1.50
N ASN A 324 12.00 5.57 -1.45
CA ASN A 324 10.83 4.99 -0.79
C ASN A 324 9.69 4.76 -1.78
N SER A 325 9.10 3.57 -1.76
CA SER A 325 7.85 3.29 -2.46
C SER A 325 6.91 2.53 -1.54
N GLY A 326 5.91 3.23 -1.03
CA GLY A 326 4.92 2.68 -0.11
C GLY A 326 5.23 2.97 1.36
N GLY A 327 4.58 2.23 2.22
CA GLY A 327 4.49 2.43 3.65
C GLY A 327 3.12 2.98 4.04
N THR A 328 2.65 2.58 5.22
CA THR A 328 1.29 2.83 5.65
C THR A 328 1.25 3.45 7.03
N HIS A 329 0.15 4.12 7.34
CA HIS A 329 -0.23 4.57 8.68
C HIS A 329 -1.57 3.96 9.06
N LEU A 330 -1.73 3.51 10.30
CA LEU A 330 -3.02 3.17 10.89
C LEU A 330 -3.59 4.39 11.61
N THR A 331 -4.81 4.75 11.28
CA THR A 331 -5.52 5.91 11.79
C THR A 331 -6.82 5.51 12.47
N VAL A 332 -7.38 6.38 13.31
CA VAL A 332 -8.66 6.17 13.98
C VAL A 332 -9.61 7.31 13.60
N PRO A 333 -10.53 7.11 12.64
CA PRO A 333 -11.55 8.10 12.29
C PRO A 333 -12.48 8.40 13.47
N LYS A 334 -12.90 9.68 13.62
CA LYS A 334 -13.83 10.08 14.69
C LYS A 334 -15.24 9.50 14.57
N GLN A 335 -15.55 8.87 13.45
CA GLN A 335 -16.83 8.19 13.19
C GLN A 335 -17.00 6.91 14.03
N GLY A 336 -15.91 6.29 14.46
CA GLY A 336 -15.92 5.07 15.27
C GLY A 336 -16.55 5.28 16.63
N LYS A 337 -17.24 4.25 17.14
CA LYS A 337 -17.93 4.28 18.43
C LYS A 337 -17.03 3.89 19.60
N HIS A 338 -15.88 3.28 19.32
CA HIS A 338 -14.96 2.71 20.28
C HIS A 338 -13.54 3.26 20.09
N PRO A 339 -13.36 4.61 20.20
CA PRO A 339 -12.09 5.25 19.86
C PRO A 339 -10.91 4.81 20.74
N LYS A 340 -11.18 4.48 22.00
CA LYS A 340 -10.15 4.02 22.92
C LYS A 340 -9.62 2.64 22.50
N GLU A 341 -10.51 1.68 22.31
CA GLU A 341 -10.18 0.31 21.91
C GLU A 341 -9.54 0.28 20.51
N ALA A 342 -10.01 1.15 19.58
CA ALA A 342 -9.40 1.31 18.27
C ALA A 342 -7.96 1.87 18.37
N ALA A 343 -7.72 2.88 19.21
CA ALA A 343 -6.38 3.42 19.44
C ALA A 343 -5.45 2.42 20.12
N GLU A 344 -5.95 1.62 21.07
CA GLU A 344 -5.21 0.51 21.69
C GLU A 344 -4.81 -0.52 20.65
N LEU A 345 -5.73 -0.90 19.74
CA LEU A 345 -5.43 -1.82 18.65
C LEU A 345 -4.36 -1.24 17.69
N VAL A 346 -4.48 0.04 17.32
CA VAL A 346 -3.47 0.72 16.47
C VAL A 346 -2.10 0.68 17.12
N GLN A 347 -2.00 1.01 18.40
CA GLN A 347 -0.72 0.99 19.13
C GLN A 347 -0.16 -0.44 19.25
N PHE A 348 -1.01 -1.43 19.46
CA PHE A 348 -0.60 -2.83 19.51
C PHE A 348 -0.05 -3.28 18.14
N LEU A 349 -0.79 -3.07 17.05
CA LEU A 349 -0.40 -3.47 15.71
C LEU A 349 0.89 -2.78 15.23
N THR A 350 1.10 -1.53 15.63
CA THR A 350 2.29 -0.74 15.26
C THR A 350 3.42 -0.83 16.28
N SER A 351 3.31 -1.68 17.31
CA SER A 351 4.36 -1.84 18.31
C SER A 351 5.65 -2.41 17.68
N LYS A 352 6.78 -2.16 18.32
CA LYS A 352 8.09 -2.67 17.91
C LYS A 352 8.07 -4.18 17.67
N GLU A 353 7.52 -4.95 18.62
CA GLU A 353 7.45 -6.40 18.53
C GLU A 353 6.59 -6.86 17.35
N ASN A 354 5.45 -6.20 17.13
CA ASN A 354 4.51 -6.62 16.10
C ASN A 354 4.94 -6.18 14.70
N GLN A 355 5.62 -5.05 14.54
CA GLN A 355 6.27 -4.72 13.25
C GLN A 355 7.35 -5.75 12.87
N ALA A 356 8.12 -6.27 13.83
CA ALA A 356 9.09 -7.34 13.56
C ALA A 356 8.40 -8.65 13.14
N LYS A 357 7.26 -9.02 13.76
CA LYS A 357 6.47 -10.19 13.37
C LYS A 357 5.90 -10.03 11.95
N VAL A 358 5.30 -8.88 11.64
CA VAL A 358 4.75 -8.57 10.32
C VAL A 358 5.83 -8.62 9.24
N PHE A 359 7.03 -8.11 9.51
CA PHE A 359 8.14 -8.20 8.56
C PHE A 359 8.49 -9.65 8.21
N LYS A 360 8.57 -10.53 9.21
CA LYS A 360 8.85 -11.96 8.97
C LYS A 360 7.72 -12.65 8.20
N GLU A 361 6.49 -12.29 8.48
CA GLU A 361 5.30 -12.91 7.88
C GLU A 361 5.13 -12.49 6.41
N ILE A 362 5.09 -11.21 6.15
CA ILE A 362 4.71 -10.66 4.82
C ILE A 362 5.75 -9.69 4.22
N GLY A 363 6.89 -9.45 4.86
CA GLY A 363 7.97 -8.63 4.32
C GLY A 363 7.78 -7.12 4.46
N ASN A 364 6.75 -6.61 5.13
CA ASN A 364 6.58 -5.18 5.40
C ASN A 364 7.69 -4.69 6.33
N PHE A 365 8.59 -3.86 5.81
CA PHE A 365 9.80 -3.47 6.54
C PHE A 365 9.49 -2.45 7.64
N PRO A 366 9.96 -2.66 8.89
CA PRO A 366 9.57 -1.84 10.02
C PRO A 366 9.89 -0.35 9.87
N SER A 367 9.00 0.51 10.36
CA SER A 367 9.20 1.95 10.45
C SER A 367 10.00 2.39 11.70
N ILE A 368 10.42 1.42 12.53
CA ILE A 368 11.11 1.61 13.80
C ILE A 368 12.59 1.22 13.66
N PRO A 369 13.55 2.18 13.59
CA PRO A 369 14.97 1.93 13.33
C PRO A 369 15.65 1.01 14.32
N ALA A 370 15.22 1.02 15.58
CA ALA A 370 15.76 0.17 16.62
C ALA A 370 15.63 -1.35 16.33
N LEU A 371 14.79 -1.72 15.35
CA LEU A 371 14.63 -3.11 14.90
C LEU A 371 15.69 -3.53 13.89
N TYR A 372 16.30 -2.59 13.16
CA TYR A 372 17.18 -2.91 12.02
C TYR A 372 18.43 -3.70 12.41
N ASP A 373 18.93 -3.51 13.65
CA ASP A 373 20.08 -4.24 14.18
C ASP A 373 19.68 -5.44 15.05
N GLN A 374 18.39 -5.65 15.29
CA GLN A 374 17.92 -6.82 16.04
C GLN A 374 18.11 -8.09 15.18
N PRO A 375 18.63 -9.19 15.76
CA PRO A 375 18.88 -10.43 15.01
C PRO A 375 17.67 -10.92 14.20
N ASP A 376 16.49 -10.78 14.76
CA ASP A 376 15.20 -11.18 14.14
C ASP A 376 14.89 -10.45 12.83
N VAL A 377 15.34 -9.21 12.66
CA VAL A 377 15.20 -8.42 11.44
C VAL A 377 16.49 -8.48 10.63
N ARG A 378 17.64 -8.16 11.23
CA ARG A 378 18.94 -8.07 10.56
C ARG A 378 19.31 -9.35 9.82
N ASP A 379 19.15 -10.50 10.50
CA ASP A 379 19.61 -11.79 9.99
C ASP A 379 18.52 -12.53 9.20
N TYR A 380 17.35 -11.91 9.00
CA TYR A 380 16.26 -12.52 8.26
C TYR A 380 16.60 -12.67 6.78
N ARG A 381 16.45 -13.90 6.29
CA ARG A 381 16.72 -14.30 4.91
C ARG A 381 15.47 -14.90 4.28
N LYS A 382 15.31 -14.74 2.97
CA LYS A 382 14.11 -15.22 2.26
C LYS A 382 14.48 -16.32 1.25
N PRO A 383 14.19 -17.60 1.55
CA PRO A 383 14.56 -18.73 0.70
C PRO A 383 14.00 -18.63 -0.73
N PHE A 384 12.81 -18.09 -0.90
CA PHE A 384 12.20 -17.88 -2.22
C PHE A 384 13.11 -17.08 -3.17
N PHE A 385 13.89 -16.13 -2.65
CA PHE A 385 14.82 -15.26 -3.36
C PHE A 385 16.28 -15.72 -3.23
N ASN A 386 16.54 -17.00 -3.44
CA ASN A 386 17.90 -17.59 -3.30
C ASN A 386 18.55 -17.22 -1.95
N ASP A 387 17.77 -17.34 -0.90
CA ASP A 387 18.20 -17.03 0.46
C ASP A 387 18.76 -15.60 0.59
N ALA A 388 18.10 -14.62 -0.07
CA ALA A 388 18.51 -13.22 -0.01
C ALA A 388 18.48 -12.69 1.43
N PRO A 389 19.49 -11.91 1.86
CA PRO A 389 19.55 -11.30 3.20
C PRO A 389 18.66 -10.06 3.25
N VAL A 390 17.33 -10.29 3.16
CA VAL A 390 16.35 -9.22 3.05
C VAL A 390 16.36 -8.25 4.24
N GLY A 391 16.69 -8.74 5.42
CA GLY A 391 16.86 -7.90 6.61
C GLY A 391 17.95 -6.86 6.41
N GLN A 392 19.11 -7.25 5.89
CA GLN A 392 20.26 -6.34 5.63
C GLN A 392 19.95 -5.41 4.46
N ILE A 393 19.43 -5.95 3.34
CA ILE A 393 19.14 -5.16 2.14
C ILE A 393 18.17 -4.02 2.47
N PHE A 394 17.08 -4.30 3.16
CA PHE A 394 16.07 -3.28 3.44
C PHE A 394 16.40 -2.40 4.65
N SER A 395 17.21 -2.87 5.60
CA SER A 395 17.80 -1.99 6.64
C SER A 395 18.69 -0.92 6.03
N GLU A 396 19.55 -1.30 5.09
CA GLU A 396 20.41 -0.36 4.36
C GLU A 396 19.58 0.62 3.52
N ALA A 397 18.59 0.13 2.77
CA ALA A 397 17.68 0.97 2.01
C ALA A 397 16.97 1.99 2.90
N ALA A 398 16.42 1.57 4.05
CA ALA A 398 15.70 2.45 4.97
C ALA A 398 16.60 3.51 5.64
N ARG A 399 17.86 3.17 5.98
CA ARG A 399 18.82 4.11 6.59
C ARG A 399 19.28 5.18 5.60
N ASN A 400 19.42 4.84 4.32
CA ASN A 400 19.92 5.73 3.29
C ASN A 400 18.81 6.49 2.54
N LEU A 401 17.57 6.25 2.87
CA LEU A 401 16.40 6.88 2.27
C LEU A 401 16.39 8.37 2.57
N LYS A 402 16.12 9.17 1.53
CA LYS A 402 15.88 10.61 1.65
C LYS A 402 14.38 10.85 1.64
N PRO A 403 13.80 11.35 2.74
CA PRO A 403 12.37 11.62 2.78
C PRO A 403 12.02 12.76 1.81
N GLN A 404 10.89 12.61 1.12
CA GLN A 404 10.32 13.66 0.28
C GLN A 404 9.08 14.24 0.94
N HIS A 405 8.83 15.52 0.68
CA HIS A 405 7.53 16.10 0.94
C HIS A 405 6.51 15.51 -0.05
N LEU A 406 5.37 15.03 0.45
CA LEU A 406 4.27 14.50 -0.33
C LEU A 406 3.08 15.46 -0.22
N GLY A 407 2.63 15.97 -1.35
CA GLY A 407 1.51 16.90 -1.39
C GLY A 407 0.14 16.24 -1.24
N PRO A 408 -0.93 17.04 -1.10
CA PRO A 408 -2.26 16.53 -0.75
C PRO A 408 -2.91 15.66 -1.82
N LYS A 409 -2.46 15.76 -3.08
CA LYS A 409 -2.97 14.97 -4.22
C LYS A 409 -1.87 14.22 -4.95
N GLU A 410 -0.90 13.74 -4.21
CA GLU A 410 0.27 13.00 -4.71
C GLU A 410 -0.13 11.86 -5.66
N GLY A 411 -1.16 11.08 -5.30
CA GLY A 411 -1.66 9.98 -6.10
C GLY A 411 -2.20 10.41 -7.47
N ASP A 412 -2.92 11.54 -7.52
CA ASP A 412 -3.51 12.07 -8.75
C ASP A 412 -2.42 12.59 -9.69
N VAL A 413 -1.45 13.32 -9.16
CA VAL A 413 -0.29 13.82 -9.93
C VAL A 413 0.53 12.66 -10.49
N ARG A 414 0.80 11.63 -9.70
CA ARG A 414 1.49 10.41 -10.17
C ARG A 414 0.70 9.68 -11.25
N THR A 415 -0.62 9.64 -11.13
CA THR A 415 -1.50 9.06 -12.16
C THR A 415 -1.41 9.84 -13.47
N ALA A 416 -1.40 11.17 -13.43
CA ALA A 416 -1.22 12.01 -14.62
C ALA A 416 0.09 11.70 -15.35
N ILE A 417 1.19 11.53 -14.60
CA ILE A 417 2.50 11.15 -15.15
C ILE A 417 2.45 9.76 -15.79
N GLY A 418 1.89 8.76 -15.10
CA GLY A 418 1.75 7.40 -15.61
C GLY A 418 0.94 7.33 -16.91
N ASN A 419 -0.17 8.06 -16.98
CA ASN A 419 -0.99 8.17 -18.18
C ASN A 419 -0.20 8.74 -19.37
N GLY A 420 0.72 9.68 -19.13
CA GLY A 420 1.61 10.21 -20.16
C GLY A 420 2.54 9.15 -20.76
N LEU A 421 3.17 8.33 -19.91
CA LEU A 421 4.00 7.21 -20.37
C LEU A 421 3.18 6.20 -21.17
N THR A 422 1.98 5.87 -20.71
CA THR A 422 1.06 4.96 -21.40
C THR A 422 0.71 5.46 -22.80
N ARG A 423 0.46 6.76 -22.99
CA ARG A 423 0.19 7.34 -24.32
C ARG A 423 1.37 7.17 -25.28
N ILE A 424 2.62 7.24 -24.78
CA ILE A 424 3.82 6.97 -25.58
C ILE A 424 3.91 5.47 -25.92
N GLU A 425 3.70 4.56 -24.96
CA GLU A 425 3.71 3.11 -25.16
C GLU A 425 2.68 2.67 -26.22
N GLN A 426 1.53 3.35 -26.28
CA GLN A 426 0.45 3.09 -27.24
C GLN A 426 0.68 3.76 -28.60
N GLY A 427 1.69 4.65 -28.71
CA GLY A 427 1.98 5.41 -29.93
C GLY A 427 0.95 6.53 -30.22
N GLU A 428 0.20 6.95 -29.21
CA GLU A 428 -0.82 8.00 -29.32
C GLU A 428 -0.21 9.40 -29.34
N GLN A 429 0.92 9.58 -28.66
CA GLN A 429 1.64 10.85 -28.54
C GLN A 429 3.16 10.65 -28.70
N THR A 430 3.82 11.66 -29.25
CA THR A 430 5.27 11.75 -29.16
C THR A 430 5.70 12.05 -27.71
N PRO A 431 6.95 11.75 -27.31
CA PRO A 431 7.46 12.07 -25.97
C PRO A 431 7.26 13.53 -25.55
N ASP A 432 7.49 14.46 -26.48
CA ASP A 432 7.35 15.90 -26.23
C ASP A 432 5.89 16.35 -26.06
N GLU A 433 4.98 15.78 -26.86
CA GLU A 433 3.54 16.04 -26.71
C GLU A 433 3.02 15.48 -25.40
N ALA A 434 3.39 14.24 -25.08
CA ALA A 434 2.99 13.59 -23.82
C ALA A 434 3.53 14.37 -22.60
N TRP A 435 4.79 14.85 -22.64
CA TRP A 435 5.34 15.66 -21.54
C TRP A 435 4.58 16.96 -21.33
N ARG A 436 4.32 17.72 -22.40
CA ARG A 436 3.53 18.95 -22.29
C ARG A 436 2.13 18.71 -21.73
N GLN A 437 1.52 17.57 -22.09
CA GLN A 437 0.21 17.19 -21.54
C GLN A 437 0.32 16.77 -20.08
N VAL A 438 1.36 16.00 -19.70
CA VAL A 438 1.61 15.58 -18.30
C VAL A 438 1.76 16.79 -17.39
N VAL A 439 2.52 17.80 -17.77
CA VAL A 439 2.69 19.01 -16.96
C VAL A 439 1.34 19.67 -16.69
N LYS A 440 0.50 19.84 -17.73
CA LYS A 440 -0.85 20.42 -17.57
C LYS A 440 -1.77 19.55 -16.71
N ASP A 441 -1.74 18.22 -16.93
CA ASP A 441 -2.58 17.28 -16.19
C ASP A 441 -2.17 17.25 -14.71
N ALA A 442 -0.86 17.30 -14.42
CA ALA A 442 -0.32 17.34 -13.07
C ALA A 442 -0.70 18.63 -12.32
N GLU A 443 -0.54 19.80 -12.97
CA GLU A 443 -0.94 21.09 -12.41
C GLU A 443 -2.45 21.16 -12.13
N LYS A 444 -3.27 20.56 -12.99
CA LYS A 444 -4.72 20.51 -12.79
C LYS A 444 -5.13 19.52 -11.69
N ALA A 445 -4.39 18.44 -11.54
CA ALA A 445 -4.67 17.40 -10.54
C ALA A 445 -4.29 17.86 -9.13
N GLY A 446 -3.20 18.59 -8.96
CA GLY A 446 -2.70 19.13 -7.69
C GLY A 446 -3.39 20.41 -7.27
#